data_f90fe9d4f61a2e616ffcd793d62bc6fa
#
_entry.id   f90fe9d4f61a2e616ffcd793d62bc6fa
#
_cell.length_a   1.000
_cell.length_b   1.000
_cell.length_c   1.000
_cell.angle_alpha   90.00
_cell.angle_beta   90.00
_cell.angle_gamma   90.00
#
_symmetry.space_group_name_H-M   'P 1'
#
loop_
_entity.id
_entity.type
_entity.pdbx_description
1 polymer ?
#
loop_
_entity_poly.entity_id
_entity_poly.type
_entity_poly.pdbx_seq_one_letter_code
_entity_poly.pdbx_strand_id
1 'polypeptide(L)'
;MPEVRVPFLLGHAEIAFLFHVERQTSQRWRTAGTLDEPDLVASGNPYWLLSTVMRLDGEGDRKADRERLATYKAGIPLGYDLEDKEHLPVVVGIQEAARVLGQDAQAISRWRHRQRIAEADLFVSGSPLWLLETILDDARQRQRTIVTSEVAALRAGQRPPQKPRGRRPSTPEASPPRQPPPAAQTFTSADHGAAAEFLASVLAEGFSVTIKPRP
;
A
#
# COMPACT_ATOMS: atom_id res chain seq x y z
N MET A 1 -8.75 13.60 -24.81
CA MET A 1 -7.71 14.00 -23.86
C MET A 1 -6.37 13.71 -24.48
N PRO A 2 -5.33 14.55 -24.34
CA PRO A 2 -4.01 14.16 -24.78
C PRO A 2 -3.61 12.86 -24.07
N GLU A 3 -3.05 11.94 -24.81
CA GLU A 3 -2.51 10.70 -24.23
C GLU A 3 -1.35 11.05 -23.30
N VAL A 4 -1.52 10.77 -22.02
CA VAL A 4 -0.54 11.11 -20.99
C VAL A 4 0.54 10.04 -20.96
N ARG A 5 1.78 10.44 -21.25
CA ARG A 5 2.94 9.55 -21.17
C ARG A 5 3.43 9.43 -19.74
N VAL A 6 3.70 8.21 -19.29
CA VAL A 6 4.16 7.92 -17.92
C VAL A 6 5.51 7.22 -17.94
N PRO A 7 6.43 7.53 -17.00
CA PRO A 7 7.68 6.78 -16.89
C PRO A 7 7.41 5.36 -16.41
N PHE A 8 8.22 4.39 -16.83
CA PHE A 8 8.16 3.05 -16.27
C PHE A 8 8.66 3.06 -14.82
N LEU A 9 7.72 2.87 -13.88
CA LEU A 9 7.94 2.83 -12.44
C LEU A 9 7.66 1.44 -11.90
N LEU A 10 8.57 0.88 -11.15
CA LEU A 10 8.45 -0.42 -10.53
C LEU A 10 8.34 -0.30 -9.01
N GLY A 11 7.47 -1.09 -8.43
CA GLY A 11 7.48 -1.39 -7.00
C GLY A 11 8.05 -2.78 -6.75
N HIS A 12 8.00 -3.24 -5.50
CA HIS A 12 8.54 -4.54 -5.14
C HIS A 12 7.90 -5.74 -5.87
N ALA A 13 6.64 -5.63 -6.29
CA ALA A 13 5.99 -6.72 -7.02
C ALA A 13 6.50 -6.84 -8.46
N GLU A 14 6.67 -5.73 -9.14
CA GLU A 14 7.18 -5.67 -10.51
C GLU A 14 8.65 -6.09 -10.55
N ILE A 15 9.47 -5.63 -9.58
CA ILE A 15 10.87 -6.08 -9.44
C ILE A 15 10.94 -7.58 -9.24
N ALA A 16 10.13 -8.13 -8.34
CA ALA A 16 10.04 -9.57 -8.10
C ALA A 16 9.62 -10.34 -9.36
N PHE A 17 8.67 -9.79 -10.10
CA PHE A 17 8.25 -10.35 -11.38
C PHE A 17 9.40 -10.37 -12.40
N LEU A 18 10.13 -9.27 -12.59
CA LEU A 18 11.21 -9.15 -13.55
C LEU A 18 12.38 -10.09 -13.27
N PHE A 19 12.75 -10.26 -12.01
CA PHE A 19 13.88 -11.10 -11.60
C PHE A 19 13.49 -12.54 -11.22
N HIS A 20 12.23 -12.91 -11.40
CA HIS A 20 11.72 -14.23 -11.05
C HIS A 20 11.99 -14.63 -9.59
N VAL A 21 11.78 -13.71 -8.67
CA VAL A 21 11.97 -13.90 -7.24
C VAL A 21 10.69 -13.58 -6.46
N GLU A 22 10.68 -13.89 -5.18
CA GLU A 22 9.58 -13.49 -4.30
C GLU A 22 9.65 -11.99 -3.97
N ARG A 23 8.50 -11.38 -3.72
CA ARG A 23 8.41 -9.97 -3.31
C ARG A 23 9.26 -9.66 -2.07
N GLN A 24 9.34 -10.58 -1.12
CA GLN A 24 10.17 -10.43 0.07
C GLN A 24 11.67 -10.34 -0.28
N THR A 25 12.12 -11.01 -1.33
CA THR A 25 13.50 -10.93 -1.81
C THR A 25 13.83 -9.53 -2.30
N SER A 26 12.94 -8.92 -3.10
CA SER A 26 13.09 -7.51 -3.50
C SER A 26 13.12 -6.56 -2.29
N GLN A 27 12.33 -6.80 -1.25
CA GLN A 27 12.38 -6.01 -0.02
C GLN A 27 13.71 -6.19 0.73
N ARG A 28 14.25 -7.41 0.77
CA ARG A 28 15.57 -7.70 1.36
C ARG A 28 16.69 -7.00 0.59
N TRP A 29 16.63 -6.98 -0.75
CA TRP A 29 17.61 -6.24 -1.56
C TRP A 29 17.67 -4.76 -1.19
N ARG A 30 16.51 -4.14 -1.00
CA ARG A 30 16.46 -2.76 -0.52
C ARG A 30 17.08 -2.61 0.88
N THR A 31 16.70 -3.47 1.82
CA THR A 31 17.20 -3.39 3.20
C THR A 31 18.72 -3.67 3.28
N ALA A 32 19.25 -4.51 2.41
CA ALA A 32 20.66 -4.84 2.31
C ALA A 32 21.47 -3.79 1.51
N GLY A 33 20.82 -2.77 0.94
CA GLY A 33 21.49 -1.78 0.09
C GLY A 33 21.90 -2.30 -1.29
N THR A 34 21.41 -3.49 -1.67
CA THR A 34 21.64 -4.05 -3.02
C THR A 34 20.80 -3.32 -4.06
N LEU A 35 19.55 -3.03 -3.75
CA LEU A 35 18.68 -2.17 -4.54
C LEU A 35 18.87 -0.74 -4.02
N ASP A 36 19.17 0.18 -4.92
CA ASP A 36 19.33 1.59 -4.61
C ASP A 36 18.13 2.18 -3.86
N GLU A 37 18.33 3.34 -3.23
CA GLU A 37 17.24 4.10 -2.64
C GLU A 37 16.15 4.38 -3.70
N PRO A 38 14.88 4.38 -3.31
CA PRO A 38 13.80 4.60 -4.26
C PRO A 38 13.89 5.98 -4.93
N ASP A 39 13.62 6.01 -6.23
CA ASP A 39 13.55 7.25 -7.00
C ASP A 39 12.32 8.08 -6.61
N LEU A 40 11.29 7.41 -6.13
CA LEU A 40 10.03 8.00 -5.72
C LEU A 40 9.44 7.27 -4.51
N VAL A 41 8.93 8.05 -3.55
CA VAL A 41 8.04 7.52 -2.51
C VAL A 41 6.68 8.20 -2.66
N ALA A 42 5.64 7.45 -3.02
CA ALA A 42 4.29 7.96 -3.14
C ALA A 42 3.33 7.16 -2.26
N SER A 43 2.52 7.85 -1.49
CA SER A 43 1.63 7.25 -0.48
C SER A 43 2.34 6.23 0.43
N GLY A 44 3.65 6.48 0.72
CA GLY A 44 4.53 5.66 1.55
C GLY A 44 5.01 4.35 0.93
N ASN A 45 4.69 4.13 -0.32
CA ASN A 45 5.25 3.02 -1.06
C ASN A 45 6.46 3.50 -1.86
N PRO A 46 7.57 2.75 -1.84
CA PRO A 46 8.73 3.04 -2.64
C PRO A 46 8.53 2.59 -4.08
N TYR A 47 9.04 3.38 -5.01
CA TYR A 47 9.07 3.07 -6.44
C TYR A 47 10.41 3.44 -7.04
N TRP A 48 10.81 2.70 -8.04
CA TRP A 48 12.07 2.86 -8.76
C TRP A 48 11.78 3.05 -10.25
N LEU A 49 12.62 3.82 -10.91
CA LEU A 49 12.66 3.85 -12.36
C LEU A 49 13.11 2.49 -12.90
N LEU A 50 12.63 2.13 -14.07
CA LEU A 50 13.08 0.91 -14.73
C LEU A 50 14.61 0.92 -14.91
N SER A 51 15.20 2.05 -15.28
CA SER A 51 16.65 2.24 -15.43
C SER A 51 17.41 1.94 -14.14
N THR A 52 16.89 2.39 -12.97
CA THR A 52 17.49 2.10 -11.67
C THR A 52 17.45 0.61 -11.35
N VAL A 53 16.33 -0.06 -11.62
CA VAL A 53 16.17 -1.49 -11.37
C VAL A 53 17.03 -2.34 -12.30
N MET A 54 17.16 -1.93 -13.55
CA MET A 54 17.95 -2.67 -14.55
C MET A 54 19.46 -2.64 -14.31
N ARG A 55 19.94 -1.78 -13.39
CA ARG A 55 21.34 -1.85 -12.92
C ARG A 55 21.67 -3.14 -12.16
N LEU A 56 20.65 -3.79 -11.61
CA LEU A 56 20.82 -5.09 -10.94
C LEU A 56 21.02 -6.24 -11.93
N ASP A 57 20.68 -6.06 -13.22
CA ASP A 57 20.80 -7.10 -14.23
C ASP A 57 22.28 -7.43 -14.50
N GLY A 58 22.66 -8.67 -14.24
CA GLY A 58 24.05 -9.13 -14.36
C GLY A 58 24.90 -8.96 -13.11
N GLU A 59 24.38 -8.37 -12.04
CA GLU A 59 25.09 -8.30 -10.77
C GLU A 59 24.91 -9.59 -9.96
N GLY A 60 25.99 -10.36 -9.78
CA GLY A 60 25.96 -11.68 -9.15
C GLY A 60 25.06 -12.62 -9.95
N ASP A 61 24.16 -13.33 -9.26
CA ASP A 61 23.22 -14.28 -9.90
C ASP A 61 21.91 -13.61 -10.39
N ARG A 62 21.80 -12.29 -10.31
CA ARG A 62 20.59 -11.56 -10.69
C ARG A 62 20.52 -11.41 -12.21
N LYS A 63 19.45 -11.91 -12.78
CA LYS A 63 19.21 -11.83 -14.21
C LYS A 63 17.78 -11.42 -14.47
N ALA A 64 17.61 -10.30 -15.13
CA ALA A 64 16.28 -9.83 -15.54
C ALA A 64 15.75 -10.68 -16.70
N ASP A 65 14.53 -11.11 -16.60
CA ASP A 65 13.84 -11.86 -17.63
C ASP A 65 13.35 -10.91 -18.72
N ARG A 66 13.88 -11.07 -19.94
CA ARG A 66 13.58 -10.18 -21.08
C ARG A 66 12.14 -10.30 -21.57
N GLU A 67 11.53 -11.47 -21.47
CA GLU A 67 10.15 -11.69 -21.88
C GLU A 67 9.19 -11.01 -20.88
N ARG A 68 9.48 -11.14 -19.59
CA ARG A 68 8.73 -10.44 -18.54
C ARG A 68 8.89 -8.92 -18.62
N LEU A 69 10.07 -8.44 -18.98
CA LEU A 69 10.30 -7.02 -19.22
C LEU A 69 9.44 -6.52 -20.39
N ALA A 70 9.41 -7.27 -21.49
CA ALA A 70 8.57 -6.93 -22.63
C ALA A 70 7.08 -6.95 -22.25
N THR A 71 6.65 -7.96 -21.50
CA THR A 71 5.27 -8.05 -20.98
C THR A 71 4.92 -6.85 -20.08
N TYR A 72 5.83 -6.48 -19.18
CA TYR A 72 5.64 -5.32 -18.31
C TYR A 72 5.48 -4.02 -19.12
N LYS A 73 6.38 -3.79 -20.09
CA LYS A 73 6.32 -2.61 -20.96
C LYS A 73 5.05 -2.59 -21.82
N ALA A 74 4.63 -3.74 -22.35
CA ALA A 74 3.40 -3.86 -23.13
C ALA A 74 2.14 -3.55 -22.30
N GLY A 75 2.17 -3.80 -21.00
CA GLY A 75 1.09 -3.43 -20.06
C GLY A 75 0.93 -1.92 -19.83
N ILE A 76 1.88 -1.11 -20.30
CA ILE A 76 1.87 0.35 -20.16
C ILE A 76 2.12 0.99 -21.55
N PRO A 77 1.11 1.05 -22.42
CA PRO A 77 1.29 1.43 -23.83
C PRO A 77 1.92 2.80 -24.05
N LEU A 78 1.69 3.74 -23.13
CA LEU A 78 2.26 5.10 -23.17
C LEU A 78 3.49 5.24 -22.25
N GLY A 79 4.03 4.11 -21.80
CA GLY A 79 5.21 4.08 -20.96
C GLY A 79 6.46 4.52 -21.71
N TYR A 80 7.36 5.19 -21.01
CA TYR A 80 8.67 5.53 -21.56
C TYR A 80 9.79 5.26 -20.55
N ASP A 81 10.96 4.97 -21.09
CA ASP A 81 12.16 4.84 -20.28
C ASP A 81 12.64 6.24 -19.84
N LEU A 82 12.95 6.38 -18.58
CA LEU A 82 13.52 7.57 -17.98
C LEU A 82 14.78 7.14 -17.22
N GLU A 83 15.90 7.77 -17.53
CA GLU A 83 17.19 7.41 -16.91
C GLU A 83 17.49 8.22 -15.67
N ASP A 84 17.03 9.46 -15.63
CA ASP A 84 17.35 10.40 -14.55
C ASP A 84 16.09 10.77 -13.75
N LYS A 85 16.15 10.55 -12.44
CA LYS A 85 15.10 10.92 -11.51
C LYS A 85 14.82 12.43 -11.44
N GLU A 86 15.79 13.26 -11.84
CA GLU A 86 15.62 14.72 -11.85
C GLU A 86 14.55 15.15 -12.87
N HIS A 87 14.35 14.33 -13.93
CA HIS A 87 13.33 14.55 -14.93
C HIS A 87 12.01 13.81 -14.65
N LEU A 88 11.91 13.17 -13.45
CA LEU A 88 10.70 12.47 -13.08
C LEU A 88 9.53 13.45 -12.91
N PRO A 89 8.42 13.29 -13.66
CA PRO A 89 7.24 14.11 -13.44
C PRO A 89 6.71 13.89 -12.02
N VAL A 90 5.98 14.88 -11.51
CA VAL A 90 5.40 14.76 -10.17
C VAL A 90 4.30 13.71 -10.18
N VAL A 91 4.62 12.51 -9.68
CA VAL A 91 3.69 11.40 -9.53
C VAL A 91 3.10 11.42 -8.14
N VAL A 92 1.81 11.22 -8.00
CA VAL A 92 1.07 11.23 -6.75
C VAL A 92 0.30 9.93 -6.55
N GLY A 93 0.25 9.44 -5.33
CA GLY A 93 -0.63 8.35 -4.93
C GLY A 93 -1.88 8.88 -4.24
N ILE A 94 -2.67 7.99 -3.64
CA ILE A 94 -3.95 8.33 -3.01
C ILE A 94 -3.80 9.41 -1.92
N GLN A 95 -2.73 9.38 -1.12
CA GLN A 95 -2.58 10.32 -0.01
C GLN A 95 -2.17 11.70 -0.46
N GLU A 96 -1.28 11.79 -1.45
CA GLU A 96 -0.90 13.05 -2.06
C GLU A 96 -2.10 13.68 -2.79
N ALA A 97 -2.84 12.88 -3.58
CA ALA A 97 -4.06 13.34 -4.25
C ALA A 97 -5.11 13.85 -3.23
N ALA A 98 -5.23 13.16 -2.09
CA ALA A 98 -6.11 13.60 -1.01
C ALA A 98 -5.72 14.97 -0.47
N ARG A 99 -4.44 15.21 -0.18
CA ARG A 99 -3.97 16.53 0.29
C ARG A 99 -4.17 17.62 -0.74
N VAL A 100 -3.82 17.34 -2.01
CA VAL A 100 -4.01 18.29 -3.13
C VAL A 100 -5.47 18.71 -3.27
N LEU A 101 -6.41 17.78 -3.04
CA LEU A 101 -7.85 18.03 -3.17
C LEU A 101 -8.53 18.41 -1.85
N GLY A 102 -7.77 18.59 -0.75
CA GLY A 102 -8.32 18.92 0.56
C GLY A 102 -9.28 17.84 1.10
N GLN A 103 -9.02 16.58 0.81
CA GLN A 103 -9.86 15.45 1.16
C GLN A 103 -9.11 14.42 2.00
N ASP A 104 -9.80 13.43 2.55
CA ASP A 104 -9.17 12.25 3.13
C ASP A 104 -8.86 11.16 2.09
N ALA A 105 -7.92 10.29 2.40
CA ALA A 105 -7.50 9.20 1.50
C ALA A 105 -8.65 8.21 1.20
N GLN A 106 -9.61 8.05 2.13
CA GLN A 106 -10.78 7.19 1.93
C GLN A 106 -11.74 7.81 0.92
N ALA A 107 -11.89 9.15 0.93
CA ALA A 107 -12.68 9.85 -0.07
C ALA A 107 -12.11 9.62 -1.47
N ILE A 108 -10.78 9.75 -1.66
CA ILE A 108 -10.13 9.47 -2.95
C ILE A 108 -10.35 8.02 -3.37
N SER A 109 -10.19 7.06 -2.46
CA SER A 109 -10.47 5.65 -2.75
C SER A 109 -11.92 5.44 -3.19
N ARG A 110 -12.89 6.02 -2.50
CA ARG A 110 -14.31 5.95 -2.87
C ARG A 110 -14.59 6.61 -4.22
N TRP A 111 -13.96 7.76 -4.50
CA TRP A 111 -14.12 8.45 -5.78
C TRP A 111 -13.57 7.62 -6.93
N ARG A 112 -12.41 6.97 -6.74
CA ARG A 112 -11.85 6.06 -7.73
C ARG A 112 -12.80 4.90 -8.02
N HIS A 113 -13.29 4.20 -7.00
CA HIS A 113 -14.23 3.09 -7.19
C HIS A 113 -15.55 3.52 -7.87
N ARG A 114 -15.96 4.77 -7.68
CA ARG A 114 -17.18 5.33 -8.29
C ARG A 114 -16.91 6.11 -9.58
N GLN A 115 -15.68 6.03 -10.10
CA GLN A 115 -15.25 6.78 -11.30
C GLN A 115 -15.51 8.29 -11.21
N ARG A 116 -15.38 8.84 -10.01
CA ARG A 116 -15.58 10.27 -9.71
C ARG A 116 -14.27 11.05 -9.63
N ILE A 117 -13.18 10.47 -9.99
CA ILE A 117 -11.84 11.06 -10.16
C ILE A 117 -11.24 10.47 -11.43
N ALA A 118 -10.26 11.16 -12.01
CA ALA A 118 -9.56 10.65 -13.18
C ALA A 118 -9.08 9.20 -12.95
N GLU A 119 -9.10 8.41 -14.01
CA GLU A 119 -8.47 7.10 -13.99
C GLU A 119 -6.98 7.23 -13.65
N ALA A 120 -6.43 6.23 -13.00
CA ALA A 120 -5.01 6.24 -12.65
C ALA A 120 -4.17 6.12 -13.93
N ASP A 121 -3.15 6.96 -14.05
CA ASP A 121 -2.23 6.92 -15.18
C ASP A 121 -1.36 5.66 -15.16
N LEU A 122 -1.16 5.09 -13.95
CA LEU A 122 -0.32 3.91 -13.75
C LEU A 122 -0.80 3.12 -12.52
N PHE A 123 -0.69 1.79 -12.61
CA PHE A 123 -0.86 0.89 -11.47
C PHE A 123 0.46 0.17 -11.20
N VAL A 124 1.03 0.40 -10.01
CA VAL A 124 2.28 -0.26 -9.60
C VAL A 124 2.08 -0.94 -8.26
N SER A 125 2.43 -2.21 -8.18
CA SER A 125 2.25 -3.05 -6.98
C SER A 125 0.84 -2.98 -6.39
N GLY A 126 -0.17 -2.89 -7.27
CA GLY A 126 -1.58 -2.76 -6.90
C GLY A 126 -2.00 -1.38 -6.38
N SER A 127 -1.10 -0.40 -6.42
CA SER A 127 -1.38 0.98 -6.00
C SER A 127 -1.62 1.87 -7.21
N PRO A 128 -2.71 2.66 -7.24
CA PRO A 128 -2.94 3.62 -8.29
C PRO A 128 -2.02 4.82 -8.12
N LEU A 129 -1.46 5.28 -9.22
CA LEU A 129 -0.63 6.48 -9.32
C LEU A 129 -1.17 7.37 -10.42
N TRP A 130 -1.08 8.66 -10.19
CA TRP A 130 -1.45 9.71 -11.16
C TRP A 130 -0.26 10.64 -11.35
N LEU A 131 -0.17 11.26 -12.49
CA LEU A 131 0.60 12.48 -12.62
C LEU A 131 -0.15 13.58 -11.88
N LEU A 132 0.58 14.51 -11.26
CA LEU A 132 -0.03 15.65 -10.58
C LEU A 132 -0.96 16.42 -11.51
N GLU A 133 -0.55 16.62 -12.76
CA GLU A 133 -1.35 17.37 -13.74
C GLU A 133 -2.68 16.65 -14.06
N THR A 134 -2.72 15.32 -14.13
CA THR A 134 -3.96 14.55 -14.29
C THR A 134 -4.96 14.85 -13.16
N ILE A 135 -4.47 14.90 -11.92
CA ILE A 135 -5.33 15.25 -10.76
C ILE A 135 -5.79 16.71 -10.82
N LEU A 136 -4.90 17.63 -11.20
CA LEU A 136 -5.23 19.05 -11.30
C LEU A 136 -6.25 19.31 -12.40
N ASP A 137 -6.13 18.67 -13.54
CA ASP A 137 -7.05 18.82 -14.67
C ASP A 137 -8.43 18.23 -14.34
N ASP A 138 -8.49 17.04 -13.72
CA ASP A 138 -9.75 16.48 -13.23
C ASP A 138 -10.41 17.40 -12.20
N ALA A 139 -9.62 17.97 -11.28
CA ALA A 139 -10.14 18.89 -10.29
C ALA A 139 -10.72 20.17 -10.91
N ARG A 140 -10.05 20.75 -11.91
CA ARG A 140 -10.53 21.91 -12.65
C ARG A 140 -11.83 21.61 -13.40
N GLN A 141 -11.87 20.47 -14.14
CA GLN A 141 -13.06 20.05 -14.89
C GLN A 141 -14.27 19.82 -13.98
N ARG A 142 -14.03 19.30 -12.79
CA ARG A 142 -15.10 19.02 -11.81
C ARG A 142 -15.33 20.16 -10.81
N GLN A 143 -14.68 21.31 -11.00
CA GLN A 143 -14.79 22.48 -10.12
C GLN A 143 -14.51 22.16 -8.65
N ARG A 144 -13.49 21.33 -8.40
CA ARG A 144 -13.07 20.96 -7.03
C ARG A 144 -12.04 21.96 -6.50
N THR A 145 -12.01 22.09 -5.18
CA THR A 145 -10.99 22.85 -4.49
C THR A 145 -9.60 22.21 -4.70
N ILE A 146 -8.61 23.05 -4.99
CA ILE A 146 -7.20 22.65 -5.09
C ILE A 146 -6.44 23.38 -4.00
N VAL A 147 -5.70 22.65 -3.18
CA VAL A 147 -4.83 23.19 -2.13
C VAL A 147 -3.50 23.56 -2.76
N THR A 148 -3.33 24.82 -3.13
CA THR A 148 -2.17 25.31 -3.89
C THR A 148 -0.85 25.15 -3.14
N SER A 149 -0.85 25.23 -1.81
CA SER A 149 0.34 24.98 -0.98
C SER A 149 0.83 23.53 -1.09
N GLU A 150 -0.07 22.56 -1.14
CA GLU A 150 0.30 21.14 -1.33
C GLU A 150 0.86 20.89 -2.74
N VAL A 151 0.28 21.53 -3.75
CA VAL A 151 0.79 21.48 -5.12
C VAL A 151 2.22 22.04 -5.19
N ALA A 152 2.45 23.22 -4.59
CA ALA A 152 3.79 23.82 -4.55
C ALA A 152 4.80 22.95 -3.81
N ALA A 153 4.43 22.37 -2.66
CA ALA A 153 5.28 21.46 -1.90
C ALA A 153 5.67 20.21 -2.73
N LEU A 154 4.68 19.60 -3.42
CA LEU A 154 4.94 18.44 -4.27
C LEU A 154 5.87 18.76 -5.45
N ARG A 155 5.70 19.91 -6.09
CA ARG A 155 6.58 20.38 -7.17
C ARG A 155 8.00 20.68 -6.68
N ALA A 156 8.13 21.09 -5.42
CA ALA A 156 9.43 21.27 -4.75
C ALA A 156 10.01 19.93 -4.22
N GLY A 157 9.42 18.79 -4.55
CA GLY A 157 9.87 17.48 -4.07
C GLY A 157 9.59 17.20 -2.59
N GLN A 158 8.84 18.09 -1.92
CA GLN A 158 8.55 17.96 -0.50
C GLN A 158 7.36 17.01 -0.30
N ARG A 159 7.63 15.89 0.38
CA ARG A 159 6.61 14.92 0.74
C ARG A 159 6.61 14.72 2.24
N PRO A 160 5.53 15.07 2.95
CA PRO A 160 5.44 14.83 4.37
C PRO A 160 5.65 13.34 4.68
N PRO A 161 6.39 13.00 5.75
CA PRO A 161 6.55 11.62 6.16
C PRO A 161 5.16 11.02 6.43
N GLN A 162 4.93 9.85 5.87
CA GLN A 162 3.69 9.13 6.17
C GLN A 162 3.65 8.76 7.64
N LYS A 163 2.48 8.97 8.25
CA LYS A 163 2.20 8.31 9.52
C LYS A 163 2.35 6.80 9.28
N PRO A 164 3.18 6.11 10.07
CA PRO A 164 3.29 4.67 9.94
C PRO A 164 1.88 4.09 9.92
N ARG A 165 1.61 3.12 9.04
CA ARG A 165 0.42 2.27 9.15
C ARG A 165 0.55 1.47 10.44
N GLY A 166 0.52 2.19 11.58
CA GLY A 166 0.57 1.60 12.89
C GLY A 166 -0.74 0.87 13.13
N ARG A 167 -0.68 -0.35 13.63
CA ARG A 167 -1.62 -0.78 14.65
C ARG A 167 -2.04 0.49 15.39
N ARG A 168 -3.35 0.77 15.43
CA ARG A 168 -3.91 1.74 16.38
C ARG A 168 -3.07 1.64 17.64
N PRO A 169 -2.38 2.70 18.10
CA PRO A 169 -1.76 2.61 19.39
C PRO A 169 -2.91 2.17 20.28
N SER A 170 -2.82 1.00 20.86
CA SER A 170 -3.60 0.69 22.04
C SER A 170 -3.16 1.78 22.99
N THR A 171 -3.93 2.86 23.04
CA THR A 171 -3.85 3.81 24.14
C THR A 171 -3.80 2.90 25.36
N PRO A 172 -2.83 3.04 26.25
CA PRO A 172 -2.92 2.41 27.54
C PRO A 172 -3.95 3.23 28.33
N GLU A 173 -5.17 3.27 27.84
CA GLU A 173 -6.31 3.48 28.67
C GLU A 173 -6.32 2.23 29.55
N ALA A 174 -6.07 2.44 30.81
CA ALA A 174 -5.96 1.40 31.81
C ALA A 174 -7.19 0.49 31.69
N SER A 175 -7.08 -0.49 30.79
CA SER A 175 -7.99 -1.62 30.85
C SER A 175 -7.78 -2.22 32.22
N PRO A 176 -8.82 -2.36 33.04
CA PRO A 176 -8.68 -3.05 34.30
C PRO A 176 -7.94 -4.36 34.03
N PRO A 177 -7.08 -4.80 34.96
CA PRO A 177 -6.26 -5.98 34.75
C PRO A 177 -7.18 -7.10 34.28
N ARG A 178 -6.97 -7.55 33.01
CA ARG A 178 -7.73 -8.68 32.47
C ARG A 178 -7.45 -9.84 33.39
N GLN A 179 -8.47 -10.27 34.11
CA GLN A 179 -8.40 -11.54 34.81
C GLN A 179 -7.95 -12.62 33.83
N PRO A 180 -7.00 -13.46 34.20
CA PRO A 180 -6.58 -14.55 33.34
C PRO A 180 -7.82 -15.37 32.97
N PRO A 181 -7.95 -15.80 31.70
CA PRO A 181 -9.09 -16.59 31.28
C PRO A 181 -9.20 -17.82 32.18
N PRO A 182 -10.42 -18.21 32.59
CA PRO A 182 -10.60 -19.40 33.42
C PRO A 182 -9.97 -20.60 32.71
N ALA A 183 -9.36 -21.47 33.50
CA ALA A 183 -8.69 -22.67 32.99
C ALA A 183 -9.66 -23.51 32.15
N ALA A 184 -9.18 -24.01 30.98
CA ALA A 184 -10.00 -24.84 30.13
C ALA A 184 -10.50 -26.07 30.91
N GLN A 185 -11.80 -26.24 30.98
CA GLN A 185 -12.44 -27.39 31.62
C GLN A 185 -13.13 -28.26 30.57
N THR A 186 -13.09 -29.55 30.81
CA THR A 186 -13.73 -30.55 29.94
C THR A 186 -14.85 -31.19 30.71
N PHE A 187 -16.06 -31.18 30.16
CA PHE A 187 -17.24 -31.77 30.75
C PHE A 187 -17.71 -32.96 29.91
N THR A 188 -18.24 -33.98 30.57
CA THR A 188 -18.88 -35.10 29.91
C THR A 188 -20.38 -34.93 29.94
N SER A 189 -21.11 -35.81 29.25
CA SER A 189 -22.58 -35.77 29.24
C SER A 189 -23.20 -36.00 30.63
N ALA A 190 -22.45 -36.57 31.59
CA ALA A 190 -22.88 -36.75 32.97
C ALA A 190 -22.75 -35.46 33.78
N ASP A 191 -21.91 -34.50 33.35
CA ASP A 191 -21.57 -33.29 34.09
C ASP A 191 -22.38 -32.06 33.65
N HIS A 192 -23.57 -32.27 33.06
CA HIS A 192 -24.34 -31.18 32.45
C HIS A 192 -24.70 -30.04 33.40
N GLY A 193 -24.96 -30.34 34.68
CA GLY A 193 -25.23 -29.32 35.71
C GLY A 193 -24.01 -28.46 35.99
N ALA A 194 -22.84 -29.08 36.23
CA ALA A 194 -21.59 -28.37 36.48
C ALA A 194 -21.12 -27.57 35.23
N ALA A 195 -21.38 -28.09 34.06
CA ALA A 195 -21.10 -27.38 32.81
C ALA A 195 -21.96 -26.11 32.67
N ALA A 196 -23.24 -26.18 33.02
CA ALA A 196 -24.14 -25.03 32.93
C ALA A 196 -23.75 -23.93 33.94
N GLU A 197 -23.38 -24.29 35.17
CA GLU A 197 -22.90 -23.34 36.20
C GLU A 197 -21.60 -22.67 35.78
N PHE A 198 -20.65 -23.45 35.27
CA PHE A 198 -19.39 -22.91 34.74
C PHE A 198 -19.60 -21.93 33.60
N LEU A 199 -20.46 -22.28 32.65
CA LEU A 199 -20.79 -21.40 31.51
C LEU A 199 -21.46 -20.11 31.99
N ALA A 200 -22.38 -20.19 32.94
CA ALA A 200 -23.03 -19.02 33.49
C ALA A 200 -22.05 -18.08 34.21
N SER A 201 -21.10 -18.64 34.96
CA SER A 201 -20.04 -17.87 35.63
C SER A 201 -19.14 -17.16 34.62
N VAL A 202 -18.64 -17.88 33.60
CA VAL A 202 -17.74 -17.35 32.56
C VAL A 202 -18.41 -16.26 31.74
N LEU A 203 -19.69 -16.42 31.40
CA LEU A 203 -20.45 -15.41 30.68
C LEU A 203 -20.75 -14.18 31.54
N ALA A 204 -21.01 -14.35 32.85
CA ALA A 204 -21.20 -13.23 33.76
C ALA A 204 -19.93 -12.37 33.92
N GLU A 205 -18.77 -12.98 33.79
CA GLU A 205 -17.46 -12.28 33.79
C GLU A 205 -17.11 -11.62 32.42
N GLY A 206 -18.00 -11.72 31.44
CA GLY A 206 -17.84 -11.07 30.14
C GLY A 206 -16.98 -11.83 29.13
N PHE A 207 -16.69 -13.11 29.36
CA PHE A 207 -15.99 -13.96 28.40
C PHE A 207 -16.95 -14.53 27.34
N SER A 208 -16.42 -14.85 26.17
CA SER A 208 -17.14 -15.59 25.14
C SER A 208 -16.76 -17.06 25.17
N VAL A 209 -17.74 -17.95 25.04
CA VAL A 209 -17.54 -19.40 25.05
C VAL A 209 -17.82 -19.98 23.67
N THR A 210 -16.89 -20.81 23.18
CA THR A 210 -17.07 -21.55 21.93
C THR A 210 -17.12 -23.03 22.22
N ILE A 211 -18.26 -23.67 21.90
CA ILE A 211 -18.45 -25.10 22.05
C ILE A 211 -18.11 -25.78 20.74
N LYS A 212 -17.18 -26.75 20.76
CA LYS A 212 -16.87 -27.58 19.59
C LYS A 212 -17.32 -29.02 19.85
N PRO A 213 -18.06 -29.64 18.92
CA PRO A 213 -18.36 -31.05 19.04
C PRO A 213 -17.02 -31.84 18.98
N ARG A 214 -16.96 -32.90 19.77
CA ARG A 214 -15.85 -33.83 19.70
C ARG A 214 -16.08 -34.77 18.51
N PRO A 215 -15.10 -35.01 17.62
CA PRO A 215 -15.23 -35.96 16.54
C PRO A 215 -15.44 -37.40 17.04
#